data_6c4fa1958a775e9f4356d9b3034f7d4c
#
_entry.id   6c4fa1958a775e9f4356d9b3034f7d4c
#
_cell.length_a   1.000
_cell.length_b   1.000
_cell.length_c   1.000
_cell.angle_alpha   90.00
_cell.angle_beta   90.00
_cell.angle_gamma   90.00
#
_symmetry.space_group_name_H-M   'P 1'
#
loop_
_entity.id
_entity.type
_entity.pdbx_description
1 polymer ?
#
loop_
_entity_poly.entity_id
_entity_poly.type
_entity_poly.pdbx_seq_one_letter_code
_entity_poly.pdbx_strand_id
1 'polypeptide(L)'
;MAHIRKTQNSKHVLMTGVALVLLLLFGLFINRHLSIRALYGDDLYLWSFYGCEDFWSFTFPKVTKGNFRPFYWAVSYLEFWLIGPHVHWYARFNVLLNVAISWVIYFFSRRLSRLTRVPHGMLFGQAVGLLTGMLYLQSHFAAYQIAQVLGLLESLALLLALLTLWGLFDYMEGRGTRAYLCACLCFFLVIFTHERFIALAPLFYLAVLTQYQTERRLCRRFAPSRMSEVPRTSQPPASASTTECDTPGSDMLSGNRLGRLLELLLPLLILAVFFGSRMVVAGEAIPVGTAGTKVQDTFSLAQALGFAFTQVAYIFGVNAGHAIFCGVSFADSARWVQALIGLSWLSLLLMLVLYVRSVWKRGRITPRLIGENLLFICFIALCIGSSSITIRLETRWVYVSYTAALLYLSYMLGEIAKSGRVKPEAGRTVRTRAAVPQRTSMDSVSASGEHGERFGMKKCRTAMVLTFSLLFMAYGAVMTPVEHYDRQHYTNIFFFFDQDRVNSLADCTIDAVGAENFLGKKQVYIYYNYYEMSDFYAEYFYKPFDPEKTGQGTEIHFINSPDELPADATVENSIVLMEHGNRGYIDVSAQTFGLAAWEELPQA
;
A
#
# COMPACT_ATOMS: atom_id res chain seq x y z
N MET A 1 -32.53 19.91 20.12
CA MET A 1 -31.30 19.76 19.27
C MET A 1 -30.35 18.67 19.75
N ALA A 2 -30.06 18.52 21.04
CA ALA A 2 -29.17 17.47 21.59
C ALA A 2 -29.67 16.05 21.28
N HIS A 3 -30.96 15.76 21.42
CA HIS A 3 -31.53 14.45 21.14
C HIS A 3 -31.42 14.04 19.67
N ILE A 4 -31.66 14.99 18.73
CA ILE A 4 -31.53 14.75 17.27
C ILE A 4 -30.05 14.47 16.90
N ARG A 5 -29.08 15.16 17.51
CA ARG A 5 -27.65 14.90 17.30
C ARG A 5 -27.22 13.51 17.83
N LYS A 6 -27.75 13.10 18.98
CA LYS A 6 -27.47 11.78 19.59
C LYS A 6 -27.98 10.65 18.70
N THR A 7 -29.22 10.78 18.17
CA THR A 7 -29.83 9.78 17.27
C THR A 7 -29.11 9.70 15.91
N GLN A 8 -28.64 10.83 15.36
CA GLN A 8 -27.84 10.82 14.15
C GLN A 8 -26.48 10.15 14.36
N ASN A 9 -25.79 10.43 15.47
CA ASN A 9 -24.52 9.77 15.80
C ASN A 9 -24.68 8.26 15.96
N SER A 10 -25.73 7.78 16.63
CA SER A 10 -26.00 6.36 16.79
C SER A 10 -26.21 5.64 15.44
N LYS A 11 -27.00 6.22 14.53
CA LYS A 11 -27.17 5.68 13.16
C LYS A 11 -25.85 5.59 12.39
N HIS A 12 -24.96 6.56 12.58
CA HIS A 12 -23.65 6.55 11.91
C HIS A 12 -22.70 5.49 12.42
N VAL A 13 -22.67 5.29 13.74
CA VAL A 13 -21.89 4.22 14.36
C VAL A 13 -22.37 2.86 13.86
N LEU A 14 -23.71 2.65 13.88
CA LEU A 14 -24.32 1.42 13.38
C LEU A 14 -23.97 1.14 11.92
N MET A 15 -24.15 2.14 11.03
CA MET A 15 -23.84 1.96 9.61
C MET A 15 -22.35 1.73 9.34
N THR A 16 -21.48 2.36 10.11
CA THR A 16 -20.03 2.09 10.03
C THR A 16 -19.75 0.66 10.47
N GLY A 17 -20.33 0.20 11.59
CA GLY A 17 -20.19 -1.18 12.04
C GLY A 17 -20.66 -2.19 10.99
N VAL A 18 -21.83 -1.95 10.39
CA VAL A 18 -22.34 -2.79 9.28
C VAL A 18 -21.37 -2.83 8.09
N ALA A 19 -20.82 -1.68 7.69
CA ALA A 19 -19.85 -1.64 6.57
C ALA A 19 -18.56 -2.43 6.88
N LEU A 20 -18.05 -2.35 8.11
CA LEU A 20 -16.85 -3.11 8.51
C LEU A 20 -17.12 -4.62 8.56
N VAL A 21 -18.30 -5.01 9.06
CA VAL A 21 -18.73 -6.42 9.04
C VAL A 21 -18.91 -6.92 7.62
N LEU A 22 -19.51 -6.12 6.72
CA LEU A 22 -19.65 -6.49 5.31
C LEU A 22 -18.28 -6.68 4.64
N LEU A 23 -17.31 -5.81 4.89
CA LEU A 23 -15.94 -5.96 4.38
C LEU A 23 -15.27 -7.22 4.94
N LEU A 24 -15.45 -7.53 6.23
CA LEU A 24 -14.94 -8.74 6.83
C LEU A 24 -15.54 -10.00 6.17
N LEU A 25 -16.86 -10.06 6.10
CA LEU A 25 -17.56 -11.21 5.48
C LEU A 25 -17.21 -11.35 4.00
N PHE A 26 -17.14 -10.23 3.26
CA PHE A 26 -16.73 -10.23 1.87
C PHE A 26 -15.28 -10.70 1.69
N GLY A 27 -14.35 -10.19 2.52
CA GLY A 27 -12.94 -10.61 2.46
C GLY A 27 -12.74 -12.09 2.77
N LEU A 28 -13.44 -12.61 3.77
CA LEU A 28 -13.43 -14.05 4.09
C LEU A 28 -14.05 -14.88 2.98
N PHE A 29 -15.17 -14.43 2.40
CA PHE A 29 -15.86 -15.14 1.33
C PHE A 29 -15.05 -15.19 0.03
N ILE A 30 -14.55 -14.04 -0.43
CA ILE A 30 -13.85 -13.96 -1.73
C ILE A 30 -12.49 -14.70 -1.70
N ASN A 31 -11.86 -14.78 -0.52
CA ASN A 31 -10.56 -15.42 -0.33
C ASN A 31 -10.64 -16.80 0.33
N ARG A 32 -11.84 -17.41 0.44
CA ARG A 32 -12.04 -18.68 1.14
C ARG A 32 -11.25 -19.86 0.54
N HIS A 33 -10.93 -19.81 -0.74
CA HIS A 33 -10.18 -20.84 -1.46
C HIS A 33 -8.68 -20.62 -1.46
N LEU A 34 -8.21 -19.44 -1.01
CA LEU A 34 -6.79 -19.17 -0.91
C LEU A 34 -6.23 -19.87 0.33
N SER A 35 -5.18 -20.62 0.13
CA SER A 35 -4.45 -21.33 1.19
C SER A 35 -2.95 -21.27 0.89
N ILE A 36 -2.15 -21.29 1.93
CA ILE A 36 -0.72 -21.58 1.83
C ILE A 36 -0.58 -23.04 2.24
N ARG A 37 -0.01 -23.86 1.35
CA ARG A 37 0.06 -25.31 1.53
C ARG A 37 1.39 -25.73 2.09
N ALA A 38 2.46 -25.00 1.74
CA ALA A 38 3.82 -25.18 2.26
C ALA A 38 4.58 -23.86 2.25
N LEU A 39 5.68 -23.80 2.94
CA LEU A 39 6.68 -22.73 2.83
C LEU A 39 7.51 -22.99 1.58
N TYR A 40 7.75 -21.94 0.78
CA TYR A 40 8.54 -22.01 -0.43
C TYR A 40 9.37 -20.74 -0.66
N GLY A 41 10.56 -20.88 -1.22
CA GLY A 41 11.41 -19.76 -1.57
C GLY A 41 11.73 -18.87 -0.36
N ASP A 42 11.44 -17.57 -0.47
CA ASP A 42 11.70 -16.60 0.58
C ASP A 42 10.97 -16.92 1.89
N ASP A 43 9.80 -17.58 1.85
CA ASP A 43 9.05 -18.01 3.03
C ASP A 43 9.84 -19.08 3.83
N LEU A 44 10.41 -20.04 3.11
CA LEU A 44 11.21 -21.10 3.68
C LEU A 44 12.51 -20.56 4.26
N TYR A 45 13.17 -19.65 3.53
CA TYR A 45 14.35 -18.95 4.00
C TYR A 45 14.11 -18.25 5.34
N LEU A 46 13.03 -17.47 5.47
CA LEU A 46 12.70 -16.77 6.71
C LEU A 46 12.38 -17.74 7.85
N TRP A 47 11.65 -18.82 7.56
CA TRP A 47 11.33 -19.85 8.54
C TRP A 47 12.58 -20.54 9.09
N SER A 48 13.57 -20.83 8.23
CA SER A 48 14.83 -21.44 8.66
C SER A 48 15.61 -20.54 9.62
N PHE A 49 15.64 -19.23 9.36
CA PHE A 49 16.27 -18.28 10.29
C PHE A 49 15.52 -18.20 11.61
N TYR A 50 14.19 -18.16 11.58
CA TYR A 50 13.38 -18.22 12.79
C TYR A 50 13.69 -19.46 13.63
N GLY A 51 13.91 -20.60 13.00
CA GLY A 51 14.28 -21.84 13.67
C GLY A 51 15.63 -21.80 14.37
N CYS A 52 16.58 -21.03 13.84
CA CYS A 52 17.98 -21.02 14.30
C CYS A 52 18.33 -19.80 15.15
N GLU A 53 17.59 -18.70 15.12
CA GLU A 53 17.97 -17.43 15.71
C GLU A 53 16.99 -16.95 16.77
N ASP A 54 17.51 -16.17 17.74
CA ASP A 54 16.67 -15.46 18.68
C ASP A 54 16.01 -14.21 18.03
N PHE A 55 15.07 -13.59 18.74
CA PHE A 55 14.35 -12.41 18.25
C PHE A 55 15.28 -11.26 17.80
N TRP A 56 16.35 -11.01 18.53
CA TRP A 56 17.24 -9.88 18.23
C TRP A 56 18.14 -10.18 17.04
N SER A 57 18.70 -11.38 16.97
CA SER A 57 19.52 -11.85 15.85
C SER A 57 18.70 -11.92 14.57
N PHE A 58 17.47 -12.41 14.64
CA PHE A 58 16.54 -12.43 13.50
C PHE A 58 16.15 -11.01 13.02
N THR A 59 15.90 -10.09 13.97
CA THR A 59 15.49 -8.71 13.66
C THR A 59 16.65 -7.87 13.10
N PHE A 60 17.87 -8.10 13.60
CA PHE A 60 19.09 -7.38 13.21
C PHE A 60 20.20 -8.34 12.78
N PRO A 61 20.00 -9.08 11.68
CA PRO A 61 20.98 -10.07 11.25
C PRO A 61 22.31 -9.42 10.89
N LYS A 62 23.41 -9.99 11.38
CA LYS A 62 24.78 -9.50 11.16
C LYS A 62 25.24 -9.61 9.71
N VAL A 63 24.60 -10.45 8.92
CA VAL A 63 24.94 -10.70 7.52
C VAL A 63 23.69 -10.46 6.67
N THR A 64 23.40 -9.20 6.41
CA THR A 64 22.35 -8.86 5.44
C THR A 64 22.98 -8.68 4.08
N LYS A 65 22.80 -9.63 3.19
CA LYS A 65 23.16 -9.47 1.77
C LYS A 65 22.21 -8.47 1.10
N GLY A 66 22.29 -7.18 1.48
CA GLY A 66 21.61 -6.10 0.81
C GLY A 66 20.25 -5.64 1.36
N ASN A 67 19.49 -6.47 2.09
CA ASN A 67 18.20 -6.08 2.65
C ASN A 67 18.34 -5.63 4.11
N PHE A 68 17.69 -4.52 4.49
CA PHE A 68 17.66 -4.05 5.88
C PHE A 68 16.23 -3.66 6.24
N ARG A 69 15.48 -4.61 6.85
CA ARG A 69 14.03 -4.53 7.09
C ARG A 69 13.66 -4.90 8.53
N PRO A 70 14.29 -4.29 9.55
CA PRO A 70 14.16 -4.75 10.94
C PRO A 70 12.71 -4.71 11.45
N PHE A 71 11.88 -3.76 11.04
CA PHE A 71 10.49 -3.73 11.46
C PHE A 71 9.68 -4.89 10.85
N TYR A 72 9.90 -5.20 9.56
CA TYR A 72 9.29 -6.36 8.94
C TYR A 72 9.74 -7.66 9.62
N TRP A 73 11.04 -7.84 9.84
CA TRP A 73 11.58 -9.05 10.47
C TRP A 73 11.07 -9.23 11.90
N ALA A 74 10.99 -8.16 12.69
CA ALA A 74 10.38 -8.22 14.02
C ALA A 74 8.91 -8.70 13.98
N VAL A 75 8.12 -8.18 13.03
CA VAL A 75 6.71 -8.61 12.86
C VAL A 75 6.63 -10.04 12.34
N SER A 76 7.48 -10.45 11.40
CA SER A 76 7.56 -11.83 10.89
C SER A 76 7.95 -12.81 11.99
N TYR A 77 8.91 -12.45 12.86
CA TYR A 77 9.26 -13.29 14.00
C TYR A 77 8.06 -13.54 14.93
N LEU A 78 7.29 -12.47 15.20
CA LEU A 78 6.09 -12.57 16.02
C LEU A 78 4.99 -13.39 15.32
N GLU A 79 4.87 -13.27 13.99
CA GLU A 79 3.94 -14.08 13.19
C GLU A 79 4.31 -15.56 13.26
N PHE A 80 5.58 -15.91 13.07
CA PHE A 80 6.09 -17.28 13.19
C PHE A 80 5.90 -17.83 14.61
N TRP A 81 6.19 -17.02 15.63
CA TRP A 81 5.97 -17.40 17.03
C TRP A 81 4.48 -17.68 17.33
N LEU A 82 3.58 -16.88 16.76
CA LEU A 82 2.14 -17.01 17.00
C LEU A 82 1.53 -18.21 16.26
N ILE A 83 1.91 -18.42 15.00
CA ILE A 83 1.30 -19.41 14.10
C ILE A 83 2.07 -20.74 14.16
N GLY A 84 3.39 -20.68 14.29
CA GLY A 84 4.25 -21.87 14.31
C GLY A 84 4.21 -22.65 13.01
N PRO A 85 4.28 -23.99 13.07
CA PRO A 85 4.35 -24.86 11.89
C PRO A 85 3.00 -25.03 11.16
N HIS A 86 1.95 -24.36 11.61
CA HIS A 86 0.60 -24.50 11.06
C HIS A 86 0.41 -23.66 9.79
N VAL A 87 1.01 -24.07 8.69
CA VAL A 87 1.17 -23.31 7.43
C VAL A 87 -0.15 -22.72 6.92
N HIS A 88 -1.25 -23.47 7.03
CA HIS A 88 -2.58 -23.01 6.57
C HIS A 88 -3.12 -21.77 7.31
N TRP A 89 -2.63 -21.47 8.52
CA TRP A 89 -3.05 -20.30 9.29
C TRP A 89 -2.43 -19.00 8.77
N TYR A 90 -1.27 -19.05 8.10
CA TYR A 90 -0.66 -17.86 7.51
C TYR A 90 -1.56 -17.21 6.46
N ALA A 91 -2.20 -18.03 5.60
CA ALA A 91 -3.17 -17.51 4.65
C ALA A 91 -4.36 -16.83 5.35
N ARG A 92 -4.86 -17.41 6.46
CA ARG A 92 -5.95 -16.82 7.25
C ARG A 92 -5.55 -15.52 7.91
N PHE A 93 -4.34 -15.48 8.46
CA PHE A 93 -3.74 -14.25 9.00
C PHE A 93 -3.64 -13.16 7.93
N ASN A 94 -3.11 -13.49 6.75
CA ASN A 94 -3.03 -12.57 5.63
C ASN A 94 -4.41 -12.09 5.14
N VAL A 95 -5.44 -12.93 5.15
CA VAL A 95 -6.81 -12.49 4.86
C VAL A 95 -7.28 -11.45 5.88
N LEU A 96 -7.08 -11.69 7.19
CA LEU A 96 -7.47 -10.75 8.24
C LEU A 96 -6.69 -9.43 8.14
N LEU A 97 -5.39 -9.49 7.84
CA LEU A 97 -4.58 -8.30 7.60
C LEU A 97 -5.09 -7.51 6.39
N ASN A 98 -5.42 -8.17 5.29
CA ASN A 98 -6.00 -7.51 4.11
C ASN A 98 -7.40 -6.93 4.39
N VAL A 99 -8.21 -7.57 5.23
CA VAL A 99 -9.47 -6.98 5.73
C VAL A 99 -9.19 -5.72 6.57
N ALA A 100 -8.22 -5.75 7.47
CA ALA A 100 -7.84 -4.56 8.25
C ALA A 100 -7.37 -3.41 7.34
N ILE A 101 -6.59 -3.71 6.31
CA ILE A 101 -6.21 -2.73 5.27
C ILE A 101 -7.46 -2.19 4.55
N SER A 102 -8.41 -3.04 4.19
CA SER A 102 -9.67 -2.62 3.56
C SER A 102 -10.49 -1.68 4.45
N TRP A 103 -10.43 -1.84 5.78
CA TRP A 103 -11.04 -0.91 6.71
C TRP A 103 -10.34 0.47 6.69
N VAL A 104 -9.02 0.49 6.61
CA VAL A 104 -8.26 1.76 6.44
C VAL A 104 -8.65 2.42 5.13
N ILE A 105 -8.70 1.66 4.03
CA ILE A 105 -9.15 2.15 2.71
C ILE A 105 -10.58 2.69 2.79
N TYR A 106 -11.50 1.97 3.44
CA TYR A 106 -12.87 2.42 3.66
C TYR A 106 -12.94 3.76 4.40
N PHE A 107 -12.23 3.89 5.53
CA PHE A 107 -12.22 5.12 6.31
C PHE A 107 -11.59 6.28 5.54
N PHE A 108 -10.50 6.04 4.84
CA PHE A 108 -9.82 7.06 4.05
C PHE A 108 -10.66 7.48 2.84
N SER A 109 -11.19 6.54 2.05
CA SER A 109 -12.08 6.82 0.92
C SER A 109 -13.35 7.57 1.37
N ARG A 110 -13.98 7.13 2.47
CA ARG A 110 -15.08 7.84 3.11
C ARG A 110 -14.70 9.27 3.50
N ARG A 111 -13.48 9.47 4.01
CA ARG A 111 -12.95 10.78 4.38
C ARG A 111 -12.77 11.67 3.14
N LEU A 112 -12.24 11.14 2.06
CA LEU A 112 -12.01 11.84 0.80
C LEU A 112 -13.32 12.25 0.12
N SER A 113 -14.32 11.36 0.10
CA SER A 113 -15.61 11.56 -0.57
C SER A 113 -16.67 12.22 0.30
N ARG A 114 -16.36 12.64 1.55
CA ARG A 114 -17.33 13.17 2.51
C ARG A 114 -17.97 14.48 2.06
N LEU A 115 -19.29 14.47 1.95
CA LEU A 115 -20.13 15.65 1.67
C LEU A 115 -20.67 16.25 2.97
N THR A 116 -19.98 17.23 3.55
CA THR A 116 -20.27 17.75 4.91
C THR A 116 -21.56 18.52 5.07
N ARG A 117 -22.29 18.87 3.98
CA ARG A 117 -23.47 19.74 4.04
C ARG A 117 -24.67 19.29 3.17
N VAL A 118 -24.67 18.04 2.71
CA VAL A 118 -25.78 17.48 1.94
C VAL A 118 -26.54 16.50 2.82
N PRO A 119 -27.88 16.56 2.91
CA PRO A 119 -28.65 15.45 3.45
C PRO A 119 -28.21 14.19 2.71
N HIS A 120 -27.98 13.09 3.41
CA HIS A 120 -27.42 11.84 2.87
C HIS A 120 -25.94 11.88 2.39
N GLY A 121 -25.23 13.00 2.49
CA GLY A 121 -23.81 13.07 2.06
C GLY A 121 -22.87 12.16 2.85
N MET A 122 -23.30 11.73 4.02
CA MET A 122 -22.58 10.79 4.86
C MET A 122 -22.81 9.34 4.40
N LEU A 123 -24.02 8.98 3.99
CA LEU A 123 -24.36 7.71 3.35
C LEU A 123 -23.55 7.51 2.06
N PHE A 124 -23.47 8.56 1.27
CA PHE A 124 -22.69 8.58 0.06
C PHE A 124 -21.21 8.25 0.31
N GLY A 125 -20.57 8.91 1.29
CA GLY A 125 -19.19 8.61 1.65
C GLY A 125 -18.99 7.17 2.16
N GLN A 126 -19.97 6.62 2.87
CA GLN A 126 -19.93 5.22 3.31
C GLN A 126 -20.04 4.25 2.13
N ALA A 127 -20.92 4.50 1.19
CA ALA A 127 -21.08 3.67 -0.01
C ALA A 127 -19.81 3.68 -0.87
N VAL A 128 -19.20 4.86 -1.08
CA VAL A 128 -17.93 5.00 -1.81
C VAL A 128 -16.81 4.25 -1.08
N GLY A 129 -16.72 4.42 0.25
CA GLY A 129 -15.72 3.70 1.04
C GLY A 129 -15.88 2.19 0.98
N LEU A 130 -17.13 1.69 1.09
CA LEU A 130 -17.43 0.28 0.99
C LEU A 130 -17.04 -0.29 -0.39
N LEU A 131 -17.45 0.37 -1.47
CA LEU A 131 -17.09 -0.03 -2.83
C LEU A 131 -15.58 -0.07 -3.03
N THR A 132 -14.85 0.96 -2.58
CA THR A 132 -13.39 1.02 -2.70
C THR A 132 -12.71 -0.12 -1.93
N GLY A 133 -13.18 -0.41 -0.70
CA GLY A 133 -12.69 -1.52 0.11
C GLY A 133 -12.97 -2.90 -0.52
N MET A 134 -14.15 -3.08 -1.14
CA MET A 134 -14.49 -4.31 -1.86
C MET A 134 -13.64 -4.50 -3.11
N LEU A 135 -13.44 -3.44 -3.91
CA LEU A 135 -12.56 -3.47 -5.09
C LEU A 135 -11.12 -3.87 -4.73
N TYR A 136 -10.61 -3.36 -3.60
CA TYR A 136 -9.32 -3.78 -3.09
C TYR A 136 -9.30 -5.27 -2.71
N LEU A 137 -10.26 -5.74 -1.90
CA LEU A 137 -10.29 -7.13 -1.41
C LEU A 137 -10.46 -8.18 -2.51
N GLN A 138 -11.17 -7.85 -3.59
CA GLN A 138 -11.37 -8.77 -4.71
C GLN A 138 -10.21 -8.78 -5.70
N SER A 139 -9.28 -7.81 -5.62
CA SER A 139 -8.19 -7.68 -6.59
C SER A 139 -7.26 -8.91 -6.56
N HIS A 140 -6.73 -9.26 -7.73
CA HIS A 140 -5.67 -10.26 -7.84
C HIS A 140 -4.41 -9.85 -7.08
N PHE A 141 -4.16 -8.54 -6.92
CA PHE A 141 -3.07 -8.03 -6.09
C PHE A 141 -3.20 -8.43 -4.62
N ALA A 142 -4.41 -8.34 -4.04
CA ALA A 142 -4.66 -8.79 -2.67
C ALA A 142 -4.55 -10.32 -2.57
N ALA A 143 -5.10 -11.06 -3.55
CA ALA A 143 -5.00 -12.51 -3.59
C ALA A 143 -3.55 -13.00 -3.64
N TYR A 144 -2.70 -12.32 -4.42
CA TYR A 144 -1.27 -12.62 -4.51
C TYR A 144 -0.57 -12.53 -3.15
N GLN A 145 -0.87 -11.49 -2.37
CA GLN A 145 -0.26 -11.31 -1.04
C GLN A 145 -0.80 -12.33 -0.01
N ILE A 146 -2.04 -12.78 -0.17
CA ILE A 146 -2.63 -13.77 0.74
C ILE A 146 -2.02 -15.16 0.53
N ALA A 147 -1.62 -15.48 -0.70
CA ALA A 147 -1.18 -16.82 -1.09
C ALA A 147 0.27 -17.16 -0.71
N GLN A 148 0.98 -16.30 0.01
CA GLN A 148 2.37 -16.48 0.44
C GLN A 148 2.59 -15.88 1.84
N VAL A 149 3.51 -16.44 2.62
CA VAL A 149 3.86 -15.90 3.96
C VAL A 149 4.53 -14.53 3.80
N LEU A 150 5.43 -14.39 2.82
CA LEU A 150 6.06 -13.11 2.46
C LEU A 150 5.05 -12.00 2.12
N GLY A 151 3.79 -12.34 1.89
CA GLY A 151 2.70 -11.39 1.70
C GLY A 151 2.50 -10.42 2.88
N LEU A 152 2.93 -10.79 4.08
CA LEU A 152 3.01 -9.90 5.24
C LEU A 152 3.85 -8.65 4.92
N LEU A 153 5.02 -8.80 4.28
CA LEU A 153 5.93 -7.69 3.94
C LEU A 153 5.20 -6.58 3.19
N GLU A 154 4.57 -6.95 2.09
CA GLU A 154 3.93 -5.97 1.21
C GLU A 154 2.61 -5.45 1.78
N SER A 155 1.86 -6.28 2.50
CA SER A 155 0.62 -5.88 3.17
C SER A 155 0.90 -4.88 4.30
N LEU A 156 1.94 -5.12 5.11
CA LEU A 156 2.38 -4.21 6.15
C LEU A 156 2.90 -2.89 5.57
N ALA A 157 3.71 -2.97 4.51
CA ALA A 157 4.20 -1.80 3.80
C ALA A 157 3.06 -0.98 3.17
N LEU A 158 2.06 -1.62 2.57
CA LEU A 158 0.86 -0.94 2.06
C LEU A 158 0.12 -0.21 3.18
N LEU A 159 -0.15 -0.88 4.30
CA LEU A 159 -0.85 -0.28 5.44
C LEU A 159 -0.15 1.00 5.90
N LEU A 160 1.16 0.92 6.14
CA LEU A 160 1.96 2.04 6.62
C LEU A 160 2.09 3.16 5.58
N ALA A 161 2.24 2.83 4.30
CA ALA A 161 2.28 3.80 3.21
C ALA A 161 0.94 4.54 3.06
N LEU A 162 -0.20 3.83 3.18
CA LEU A 162 -1.53 4.45 3.16
C LEU A 162 -1.76 5.37 4.37
N LEU A 163 -1.31 4.98 5.56
CA LEU A 163 -1.40 5.83 6.76
C LEU A 163 -0.48 7.05 6.62
N THR A 164 0.68 6.93 6.00
CA THR A 164 1.55 8.07 5.64
C THR A 164 0.81 9.02 4.69
N LEU A 165 0.25 8.51 3.60
CA LEU A 165 -0.51 9.31 2.64
C LEU A 165 -1.70 10.01 3.30
N TRP A 166 -2.45 9.30 4.16
CA TRP A 166 -3.58 9.86 4.89
C TRP A 166 -3.14 10.97 5.85
N GLY A 167 -2.07 10.74 6.63
CA GLY A 167 -1.53 11.74 7.56
C GLY A 167 -1.09 13.02 6.84
N LEU A 168 -0.39 12.90 5.71
CA LEU A 168 0.00 14.06 4.87
C LEU A 168 -1.22 14.78 4.28
N PHE A 169 -2.23 14.05 3.81
CA PHE A 169 -3.48 14.62 3.33
C PHE A 169 -4.19 15.41 4.44
N ASP A 170 -4.32 14.83 5.64
CA ASP A 170 -4.95 15.48 6.79
C ASP A 170 -4.16 16.72 7.25
N TYR A 171 -2.81 16.67 7.20
CA TYR A 171 -1.96 17.83 7.47
C TYR A 171 -2.24 18.97 6.48
N MET A 172 -2.30 18.68 5.18
CA MET A 172 -2.63 19.65 4.13
C MET A 172 -4.06 20.20 4.28
N GLU A 173 -4.97 19.44 4.88
CA GLU A 173 -6.32 19.89 5.27
C GLU A 173 -6.34 20.81 6.51
N GLY A 174 -5.18 21.07 7.13
CA GLY A 174 -5.06 21.95 8.30
C GLY A 174 -5.43 21.27 9.62
N ARG A 175 -5.31 19.94 9.73
CA ARG A 175 -5.50 19.21 11.00
C ARG A 175 -4.32 19.32 11.97
N GLY A 176 -3.30 20.08 11.58
CA GLY A 176 -2.17 20.47 12.42
C GLY A 176 -1.06 19.42 12.49
N THR A 177 -0.04 19.76 13.30
CA THR A 177 1.22 19.03 13.41
C THR A 177 1.05 17.56 13.85
N ARG A 178 -0.01 17.23 14.59
CA ARG A 178 -0.27 15.82 14.99
C ARG A 178 -0.43 14.90 13.78
N ALA A 179 -1.16 15.33 12.75
CA ALA A 179 -1.33 14.55 11.53
C ALA A 179 0.01 14.35 10.80
N TYR A 180 0.85 15.38 10.79
CA TYR A 180 2.20 15.34 10.23
C TYR A 180 3.10 14.34 10.99
N LEU A 181 3.10 14.40 12.32
CA LEU A 181 3.89 13.47 13.16
C LEU A 181 3.44 12.02 13.00
N CYS A 182 2.12 11.77 12.90
CA CYS A 182 1.61 10.43 12.58
C CYS A 182 2.11 9.96 11.21
N ALA A 183 2.11 10.85 10.19
CA ALA A 183 2.68 10.51 8.89
C ALA A 183 4.19 10.21 8.97
N CYS A 184 4.96 10.97 9.74
CA CYS A 184 6.38 10.73 9.97
C CYS A 184 6.64 9.39 10.66
N LEU A 185 5.84 9.02 11.67
CA LEU A 185 5.93 7.73 12.34
C LEU A 185 5.65 6.57 11.37
N CYS A 186 4.56 6.68 10.59
CA CYS A 186 4.23 5.66 9.58
C CYS A 186 5.31 5.58 8.48
N PHE A 187 5.87 6.71 8.07
CA PHE A 187 6.99 6.76 7.13
C PHE A 187 8.25 6.11 7.69
N PHE A 188 8.59 6.39 8.95
CA PHE A 188 9.68 5.70 9.65
C PHE A 188 9.48 4.18 9.60
N LEU A 189 8.32 3.70 10.02
CA LEU A 189 8.02 2.27 10.04
C LEU A 189 8.02 1.65 8.64
N VAL A 190 7.51 2.33 7.60
CA VAL A 190 7.44 1.76 6.25
C VAL A 190 8.82 1.62 5.61
N ILE A 191 9.76 2.56 5.83
CA ILE A 191 11.13 2.41 5.30
C ILE A 191 11.90 1.29 6.00
N PHE A 192 11.62 1.03 7.28
CA PHE A 192 12.15 -0.11 8.04
C PHE A 192 11.39 -1.43 7.76
N THR A 193 10.27 -1.36 7.03
CA THR A 193 9.56 -2.52 6.46
C THR A 193 10.11 -2.86 5.08
N HIS A 194 10.25 -1.85 4.23
CA HIS A 194 10.73 -2.03 2.85
C HIS A 194 11.39 -0.75 2.35
N GLU A 195 12.68 -0.81 2.07
CA GLU A 195 13.57 0.31 1.74
C GLU A 195 13.12 1.11 0.51
N ARG A 196 12.38 0.53 -0.45
CA ARG A 196 11.87 1.25 -1.63
C ARG A 196 11.00 2.47 -1.29
N PHE A 197 10.37 2.48 -0.11
CA PHE A 197 9.51 3.58 0.32
C PHE A 197 10.29 4.83 0.78
N ILE A 198 11.62 4.81 0.81
CA ILE A 198 12.46 6.01 0.92
C ILE A 198 12.05 7.04 -0.14
N ALA A 199 11.64 6.55 -1.33
CA ALA A 199 11.13 7.38 -2.41
C ALA A 199 9.95 8.30 -2.03
N LEU A 200 9.22 8.03 -0.94
CA LEU A 200 8.11 8.87 -0.48
C LEU A 200 8.55 10.15 0.27
N ALA A 201 9.82 10.28 0.66
CA ALA A 201 10.32 11.44 1.39
C ALA A 201 9.96 12.80 0.75
N PRO A 202 10.01 13.01 -0.58
CA PRO A 202 9.64 14.28 -1.21
C PRO A 202 8.20 14.72 -0.94
N LEU A 203 7.28 13.79 -0.63
CA LEU A 203 5.88 14.11 -0.36
C LEU A 203 5.69 14.95 0.90
N PHE A 204 6.58 14.81 1.87
CA PHE A 204 6.58 15.62 3.10
C PHE A 204 6.85 17.09 2.78
N TYR A 205 7.81 17.38 1.91
CA TYR A 205 8.11 18.73 1.45
C TYR A 205 6.98 19.32 0.62
N LEU A 206 6.36 18.50 -0.25
CA LEU A 206 5.17 18.90 -0.99
C LEU A 206 4.03 19.29 -0.05
N ALA A 207 3.79 18.51 1.01
CA ALA A 207 2.75 18.78 1.99
C ALA A 207 3.01 20.06 2.77
N VAL A 208 4.25 20.27 3.28
CA VAL A 208 4.66 21.49 4.00
C VAL A 208 4.54 22.72 3.10
N LEU A 209 5.02 22.63 1.85
CA LEU A 209 4.93 23.73 0.89
C LEU A 209 3.48 24.10 0.58
N THR A 210 2.62 23.11 0.38
CA THR A 210 1.19 23.29 0.09
C THR A 210 0.48 23.97 1.25
N GLN A 211 0.74 23.51 2.48
CA GLN A 211 0.18 24.11 3.69
C GLN A 211 0.65 25.56 3.85
N TYR A 212 1.94 25.82 3.66
CA TYR A 212 2.51 27.18 3.72
C TYR A 212 1.84 28.12 2.71
N GLN A 213 1.71 27.70 1.45
CA GLN A 213 1.07 28.52 0.42
C GLN A 213 -0.41 28.78 0.70
N THR A 214 -1.10 27.79 1.30
CA THR A 214 -2.50 27.90 1.67
C THR A 214 -2.70 28.93 2.78
N GLU A 215 -1.89 28.87 3.85
CA GLU A 215 -1.90 29.84 4.95
C GLU A 215 -1.54 31.25 4.48
N ARG A 216 -0.48 31.39 3.68
CA ARG A 216 -0.06 32.70 3.12
C ARG A 216 -1.16 33.36 2.32
N ARG A 217 -1.94 32.59 1.53
CA ARG A 217 -3.09 33.14 0.80
C ARG A 217 -4.24 33.53 1.72
N LEU A 218 -4.46 32.80 2.80
CA LEU A 218 -5.47 33.16 3.79
C LEU A 218 -5.08 34.47 4.50
N CYS A 219 -3.84 34.60 5.00
CA CYS A 219 -3.35 35.83 5.63
C CYS A 219 -3.48 37.04 4.71
N ARG A 220 -3.14 36.94 3.41
CA ARG A 220 -3.30 38.03 2.44
C ARG A 220 -4.76 38.43 2.20
N ARG A 221 -5.71 37.52 2.36
CA ARG A 221 -7.15 37.83 2.20
C ARG A 221 -7.74 38.53 3.41
N PHE A 222 -7.20 38.26 4.60
CA PHE A 222 -7.67 38.84 5.85
C PHE A 222 -6.80 40.02 6.31
N ALA A 223 -5.70 40.33 5.63
CA ALA A 223 -5.01 41.59 5.83
C ALA A 223 -5.99 42.73 5.56
N PRO A 224 -6.29 43.60 6.55
CA PRO A 224 -7.20 44.71 6.32
C PRO A 224 -6.66 45.47 5.13
N SER A 225 -7.51 45.72 4.13
CA SER A 225 -7.21 46.70 3.10
C SER A 225 -6.99 48.03 3.82
N ARG A 226 -5.70 48.32 4.12
CA ARG A 226 -5.34 49.57 4.72
C ARG A 226 -5.80 50.66 3.79
N MET A 227 -6.84 51.34 4.26
CA MET A 227 -7.14 52.73 4.00
C MET A 227 -6.75 53.18 2.59
N SER A 228 -7.70 53.08 1.68
CA SER A 228 -7.86 54.12 0.66
C SER A 228 -8.01 55.45 1.44
N GLU A 229 -6.97 56.25 1.37
CA GLU A 229 -7.00 57.71 1.42
C GLU A 229 -8.02 58.32 2.38
N VAL A 230 -7.63 58.52 3.66
CA VAL A 230 -8.14 59.65 4.42
C VAL A 230 -7.40 60.87 3.88
N PRO A 231 -8.08 61.90 3.33
CA PRO A 231 -7.43 63.12 2.90
C PRO A 231 -6.73 63.77 4.11
N ARG A 232 -5.40 63.99 4.02
CA ARG A 232 -4.63 64.75 4.97
C ARG A 232 -5.11 66.21 4.99
N THR A 233 -6.12 66.51 5.77
CA THR A 233 -6.46 67.86 6.14
C THR A 233 -6.75 67.87 7.63
N SER A 234 -5.74 68.24 8.40
CA SER A 234 -5.70 69.04 9.65
C SER A 234 -4.58 68.56 10.54
N GLN A 235 -3.86 69.52 11.09
CA GLN A 235 -2.65 69.43 11.93
C GLN A 235 -2.86 68.59 13.19
N PRO A 236 -1.80 67.91 13.70
CA PRO A 236 -1.87 67.14 14.93
C PRO A 236 -1.81 68.06 16.16
N PRO A 237 -2.55 67.78 17.23
CA PRO A 237 -2.25 68.37 18.54
C PRO A 237 -1.01 67.62 19.13
N ALA A 238 -0.05 68.41 19.58
CA ALA A 238 1.11 67.95 20.31
C ALA A 238 0.68 67.30 21.65
N SER A 239 1.28 66.19 21.97
CA SER A 239 1.15 65.37 23.19
C SER A 239 0.20 64.16 23.07
N ALA A 240 0.69 63.07 22.49
CA ALA A 240 0.26 61.73 22.82
C ALA A 240 1.48 60.81 22.84
N SER A 241 1.72 60.23 24.01
CA SER A 241 2.71 59.21 24.28
C SER A 241 2.64 58.08 23.25
N THR A 242 3.77 57.78 22.61
CA THR A 242 3.97 56.67 21.69
C THR A 242 3.77 55.35 22.42
N THR A 243 2.50 54.88 22.46
CA THR A 243 2.22 53.47 22.68
C THR A 243 2.45 52.80 21.32
N GLU A 244 3.55 52.07 21.20
CA GLU A 244 3.78 51.17 20.06
C GLU A 244 2.56 50.26 19.90
N CYS A 245 1.78 50.52 18.89
CA CYS A 245 0.75 49.57 18.43
C CYS A 245 1.48 48.40 17.80
N ASP A 246 1.76 47.40 18.61
CA ASP A 246 2.14 46.07 18.15
C ASP A 246 1.06 45.58 17.16
N THR A 247 1.46 45.51 15.90
CA THR A 247 0.63 44.99 14.83
C THR A 247 0.43 43.46 15.04
N PRO A 248 -0.80 42.97 15.33
CA PRO A 248 -1.05 41.54 15.62
C PRO A 248 -0.71 40.59 14.48
N GLY A 249 -0.18 41.07 13.37
CA GLY A 249 0.12 40.28 12.17
C GLY A 249 1.57 39.83 12.03
N SER A 250 2.53 40.45 12.73
CA SER A 250 3.95 40.06 12.65
C SER A 250 4.29 38.88 13.56
N ASP A 251 3.65 38.78 14.73
CA ASP A 251 3.94 37.76 15.73
C ASP A 251 3.36 36.39 15.36
N MET A 252 2.25 36.34 14.61
CA MET A 252 1.70 35.06 14.10
C MET A 252 2.63 34.37 13.08
N LEU A 253 3.46 35.12 12.36
CA LEU A 253 4.41 34.55 11.37
C LEU A 253 5.75 34.20 12.01
N SER A 254 6.15 34.87 13.10
CA SER A 254 7.44 34.61 13.76
C SER A 254 7.40 33.41 14.71
N GLY A 255 6.30 33.20 15.44
CA GLY A 255 6.14 32.11 16.40
C GLY A 255 6.14 30.71 15.79
N ASN A 256 5.95 30.58 14.48
CA ASN A 256 5.83 29.28 13.80
C ASN A 256 7.05 28.87 12.95
N ARG A 257 8.13 29.68 12.95
CA ARG A 257 9.34 29.39 12.15
C ARG A 257 10.06 28.13 12.61
N LEU A 258 10.23 27.99 13.94
CA LEU A 258 10.89 26.81 14.53
C LEU A 258 10.08 25.53 14.26
N GLY A 259 8.76 25.58 14.42
CA GLY A 259 7.90 24.43 14.12
C GLY A 259 8.01 23.96 12.66
N ARG A 260 8.07 24.92 11.72
CA ARG A 260 8.24 24.58 10.28
C ARG A 260 9.62 24.06 9.94
N LEU A 261 10.67 24.62 10.59
CA LEU A 261 12.02 24.08 10.44
C LEU A 261 12.06 22.61 10.89
N LEU A 262 11.44 22.31 12.03
CA LEU A 262 11.32 20.92 12.52
C LEU A 262 10.53 20.04 11.55
N GLU A 263 9.42 20.53 10.97
CA GLU A 263 8.66 19.81 9.94
C GLU A 263 9.50 19.50 8.69
N LEU A 264 10.41 20.39 8.28
CA LEU A 264 11.32 20.16 7.16
C LEU A 264 12.49 19.23 7.50
N LEU A 265 12.99 19.30 8.73
CA LEU A 265 14.13 18.49 9.16
C LEU A 265 13.75 17.05 9.52
N LEU A 266 12.54 16.81 10.00
CA LEU A 266 12.12 15.51 10.51
C LEU A 266 12.21 14.37 9.46
N PRO A 267 11.77 14.55 8.19
CA PRO A 267 11.97 13.50 7.17
C PRO A 267 13.45 13.22 6.88
N LEU A 268 14.31 14.25 6.91
CA LEU A 268 15.76 14.07 6.76
C LEU A 268 16.36 13.31 7.93
N LEU A 269 15.92 13.62 9.15
CA LEU A 269 16.35 12.90 10.35
C LEU A 269 15.94 11.42 10.27
N ILE A 270 14.72 11.12 9.83
CA ILE A 270 14.24 9.75 9.62
C ILE A 270 15.15 9.02 8.62
N LEU A 271 15.48 9.65 7.50
CA LEU A 271 16.40 9.09 6.51
C LEU A 271 17.81 8.90 7.08
N ALA A 272 18.31 9.88 7.84
CA ALA A 272 19.64 9.79 8.48
C ALA A 272 19.69 8.62 9.49
N VAL A 273 18.62 8.42 10.28
CA VAL A 273 18.50 7.29 11.18
C VAL A 273 18.47 5.96 10.40
N PHE A 274 17.74 5.90 9.30
CA PHE A 274 17.69 4.68 8.45
C PHE A 274 19.07 4.35 7.87
N PHE A 275 19.72 5.31 7.20
CA PHE A 275 21.04 5.08 6.59
C PHE A 275 22.13 4.82 7.63
N GLY A 276 22.07 5.52 8.77
CA GLY A 276 23.00 5.32 9.88
C GLY A 276 22.85 3.94 10.52
N SER A 277 21.61 3.51 10.80
CA SER A 277 21.38 2.17 11.37
C SER A 277 21.77 1.06 10.40
N ARG A 278 21.47 1.23 9.10
CA ARG A 278 21.91 0.30 8.06
C ARG A 278 23.45 0.21 7.99
N MET A 279 24.15 1.35 8.03
CA MET A 279 25.61 1.38 8.04
C MET A 279 26.19 0.62 9.23
N VAL A 280 25.58 0.76 10.40
CA VAL A 280 26.05 0.08 11.63
C VAL A 280 25.79 -1.43 11.57
N VAL A 281 24.63 -1.86 11.07
CA VAL A 281 24.21 -3.27 11.09
C VAL A 281 24.73 -4.02 9.86
N ALA A 282 24.56 -3.44 8.66
CA ALA A 282 24.86 -4.10 7.39
C ALA A 282 26.22 -3.71 6.78
N GLY A 283 26.94 -2.73 7.38
CA GLY A 283 28.19 -2.21 6.84
C GLY A 283 28.07 -1.32 5.61
N GLU A 284 26.85 -1.14 5.08
CA GLU A 284 26.57 -0.38 3.86
C GLU A 284 25.43 0.59 4.07
N ALA A 285 25.63 1.87 3.78
CA ALA A 285 24.59 2.88 3.94
C ALA A 285 23.51 2.80 2.85
N ILE A 286 23.91 2.61 1.59
CA ILE A 286 23.01 2.67 0.43
C ILE A 286 22.40 1.29 0.15
N PRO A 287 21.06 1.16 0.05
CA PRO A 287 20.44 -0.09 -0.31
C PRO A 287 20.63 -0.38 -1.80
N VAL A 288 21.50 -1.31 -2.14
CA VAL A 288 21.72 -1.73 -3.54
C VAL A 288 20.67 -2.75 -3.97
N GLY A 289 19.99 -3.36 -3.00
CA GLY A 289 19.08 -4.47 -3.22
C GLY A 289 19.81 -5.80 -3.47
N THR A 290 19.08 -6.90 -3.41
CA THR A 290 19.59 -8.25 -3.67
C THR A 290 18.68 -8.97 -4.65
N ALA A 291 19.21 -9.89 -5.41
CA ALA A 291 18.47 -10.71 -6.39
C ALA A 291 17.50 -9.83 -7.22
N GLY A 292 16.21 -10.13 -7.22
CA GLY A 292 15.20 -9.40 -7.99
C GLY A 292 14.99 -7.94 -7.58
N THR A 293 15.39 -7.54 -6.38
CA THR A 293 15.30 -6.15 -5.90
C THR A 293 16.57 -5.34 -6.21
N LYS A 294 17.58 -5.95 -6.82
CA LYS A 294 18.82 -5.27 -7.22
C LYS A 294 18.51 -4.11 -8.16
N VAL A 295 19.10 -2.96 -7.87
CA VAL A 295 19.09 -1.82 -8.78
C VAL A 295 19.97 -2.17 -9.98
N GLN A 296 19.62 -1.71 -11.18
CA GLN A 296 20.41 -1.94 -12.38
C GLN A 296 21.82 -1.38 -12.22
N ASP A 297 22.83 -2.17 -12.54
CA ASP A 297 24.25 -1.76 -12.49
C ASP A 297 24.52 -0.61 -13.47
N THR A 298 23.87 -0.64 -14.64
CA THR A 298 23.87 0.44 -15.64
C THR A 298 22.45 0.98 -15.79
N PHE A 299 22.21 2.19 -15.31
CA PHE A 299 20.89 2.80 -15.40
C PHE A 299 20.51 3.12 -16.85
N SER A 300 19.39 2.54 -17.30
CA SER A 300 18.75 2.84 -18.57
C SER A 300 17.42 3.56 -18.37
N LEU A 301 17.37 4.85 -18.73
CA LEU A 301 16.12 5.62 -18.64
C LEU A 301 15.01 5.02 -19.52
N ALA A 302 15.35 4.50 -20.69
CA ALA A 302 14.38 3.88 -21.60
C ALA A 302 13.75 2.62 -20.97
N GLN A 303 14.54 1.78 -20.34
CA GLN A 303 14.07 0.58 -19.63
C GLN A 303 13.22 0.98 -18.42
N ALA A 304 13.66 1.95 -17.60
CA ALA A 304 12.91 2.43 -16.45
C ALA A 304 11.56 3.03 -16.85
N LEU A 305 11.49 3.80 -17.95
CA LEU A 305 10.23 4.30 -18.49
C LEU A 305 9.35 3.18 -19.05
N GLY A 306 9.93 2.19 -19.73
CA GLY A 306 9.24 0.98 -20.18
C GLY A 306 8.61 0.23 -19.01
N PHE A 307 9.37 0.01 -17.94
CA PHE A 307 8.90 -0.63 -16.70
C PHE A 307 7.80 0.19 -16.00
N ALA A 308 7.96 1.51 -15.94
CA ALA A 308 6.94 2.39 -15.38
C ALA A 308 5.62 2.31 -16.17
N PHE A 309 5.70 2.36 -17.52
CA PHE A 309 4.53 2.23 -18.38
C PHE A 309 3.85 0.86 -18.21
N THR A 310 4.61 -0.22 -18.16
CA THR A 310 4.11 -1.58 -17.95
C THR A 310 3.36 -1.71 -16.62
N GLN A 311 3.88 -1.13 -15.54
CA GLN A 311 3.20 -1.10 -14.23
C GLN A 311 1.91 -0.28 -14.28
N VAL A 312 1.92 0.90 -14.91
CA VAL A 312 0.70 1.71 -15.09
C VAL A 312 -0.35 0.94 -15.88
N ALA A 313 0.03 0.29 -16.97
CA ALA A 313 -0.87 -0.53 -17.77
C ALA A 313 -1.49 -1.68 -16.93
N TYR A 314 -0.67 -2.32 -16.10
CA TYR A 314 -1.10 -3.42 -15.24
C TYR A 314 -2.07 -2.97 -14.13
N ILE A 315 -1.86 -1.80 -13.52
CA ILE A 315 -2.82 -1.20 -12.56
C ILE A 315 -4.24 -1.12 -13.16
N PHE A 316 -4.33 -0.90 -14.45
CA PHE A 316 -5.59 -0.75 -15.18
C PHE A 316 -5.99 -2.00 -15.98
N GLY A 317 -5.49 -3.18 -15.61
CA GLY A 317 -5.91 -4.48 -16.12
C GLY A 317 -5.16 -4.97 -17.36
N VAL A 318 -4.17 -4.22 -17.90
CA VAL A 318 -3.38 -4.69 -19.05
C VAL A 318 -2.13 -5.40 -18.55
N ASN A 319 -2.23 -6.71 -18.39
CA ASN A 319 -1.12 -7.57 -17.96
C ASN A 319 -0.17 -7.85 -19.13
N ALA A 320 1.14 -7.71 -18.91
CA ALA A 320 2.18 -8.05 -19.87
C ALA A 320 2.49 -9.56 -19.97
N GLY A 321 1.89 -10.37 -19.09
CA GLY A 321 2.05 -11.82 -19.02
C GLY A 321 3.14 -12.29 -18.06
N HIS A 322 3.25 -13.60 -17.93
CA HIS A 322 4.08 -14.28 -16.93
C HIS A 322 5.59 -14.03 -17.06
N ALA A 323 6.05 -13.54 -18.19
CA ALA A 323 7.45 -13.11 -18.34
C ALA A 323 7.80 -11.86 -17.48
N ILE A 324 6.80 -11.06 -17.10
CA ILE A 324 6.97 -9.83 -16.31
C ILE A 324 6.11 -9.88 -15.04
N PHE A 325 4.84 -10.26 -15.16
CA PHE A 325 3.88 -10.33 -14.06
C PHE A 325 3.19 -11.70 -14.04
N CYS A 326 2.74 -12.11 -12.86
CA CYS A 326 1.92 -13.31 -12.74
C CYS A 326 0.59 -13.16 -13.49
N GLY A 327 0.06 -14.28 -13.98
CA GLY A 327 -1.22 -14.35 -14.68
C GLY A 327 -1.10 -14.33 -16.20
N VAL A 328 -2.25 -14.31 -16.86
CA VAL A 328 -2.37 -14.36 -18.33
C VAL A 328 -2.11 -12.99 -18.91
N SER A 329 -1.36 -12.91 -20.02
CA SER A 329 -1.17 -11.64 -20.72
C SER A 329 -2.51 -11.09 -21.25
N PHE A 330 -2.60 -9.77 -21.38
CA PHE A 330 -3.77 -9.13 -21.99
C PHE A 330 -4.03 -9.69 -23.41
N ALA A 331 -2.98 -9.95 -24.18
CA ALA A 331 -3.09 -10.45 -25.54
C ALA A 331 -3.68 -11.88 -25.59
N ASP A 332 -3.32 -12.72 -24.62
CA ASP A 332 -3.75 -14.13 -24.55
C ASP A 332 -5.05 -14.31 -23.74
N SER A 333 -5.53 -13.27 -23.06
CA SER A 333 -6.76 -13.31 -22.29
C SER A 333 -7.99 -13.43 -23.21
N ALA A 334 -9.06 -14.00 -22.66
CA ALA A 334 -10.32 -14.18 -23.40
C ALA A 334 -10.82 -12.82 -23.94
N ARG A 335 -11.36 -12.79 -25.17
CA ARG A 335 -11.82 -11.54 -25.83
C ARG A 335 -12.83 -10.74 -25.02
N TRP A 336 -13.69 -11.42 -24.26
CA TRP A 336 -14.62 -10.73 -23.38
C TRP A 336 -13.93 -10.00 -22.23
N VAL A 337 -12.80 -10.55 -21.70
CA VAL A 337 -11.95 -9.87 -20.69
C VAL A 337 -11.33 -8.62 -21.28
N GLN A 338 -10.74 -8.73 -22.48
CA GLN A 338 -10.17 -7.57 -23.20
C GLN A 338 -11.21 -6.48 -23.43
N ALA A 339 -12.44 -6.84 -23.82
CA ALA A 339 -13.54 -5.89 -24.00
C ALA A 339 -13.94 -5.22 -22.69
N LEU A 340 -14.01 -5.97 -21.57
CA LEU A 340 -14.29 -5.40 -20.25
C LEU A 340 -13.18 -4.46 -19.78
N ILE A 341 -11.92 -4.80 -20.00
CA ILE A 341 -10.79 -3.91 -19.70
C ILE A 341 -10.90 -2.63 -20.53
N GLY A 342 -11.22 -2.72 -21.83
CA GLY A 342 -11.47 -1.55 -22.68
C GLY A 342 -12.62 -0.67 -22.15
N LEU A 343 -13.71 -1.27 -21.68
CA LEU A 343 -14.83 -0.56 -21.07
C LEU A 343 -14.45 0.11 -19.74
N SER A 344 -13.61 -0.55 -18.93
CA SER A 344 -13.08 0.05 -17.71
C SER A 344 -12.23 1.28 -17.98
N TRP A 345 -11.38 1.26 -19.01
CA TRP A 345 -10.60 2.43 -19.46
C TRP A 345 -11.48 3.57 -19.92
N LEU A 346 -12.53 3.27 -20.68
CA LEU A 346 -13.51 4.28 -21.08
C LEU A 346 -14.17 4.93 -19.85
N SER A 347 -14.57 4.13 -18.87
CA SER A 347 -15.15 4.64 -17.61
C SER A 347 -14.17 5.54 -16.87
N LEU A 348 -12.89 5.15 -16.76
CA LEU A 348 -11.83 5.95 -16.13
C LEU A 348 -11.60 7.27 -16.88
N LEU A 349 -11.54 7.23 -18.21
CA LEU A 349 -11.38 8.43 -19.04
C LEU A 349 -12.56 9.40 -18.85
N LEU A 350 -13.79 8.90 -18.87
CA LEU A 350 -14.97 9.71 -18.64
C LEU A 350 -14.98 10.31 -17.23
N MET A 351 -14.58 9.55 -16.20
CA MET A 351 -14.42 10.08 -14.84
C MET A 351 -13.38 11.19 -14.77
N LEU A 352 -12.23 11.03 -15.44
CA LEU A 352 -11.19 12.05 -15.51
C LEU A 352 -11.69 13.32 -16.21
N VAL A 353 -12.37 13.19 -17.34
CA VAL A 353 -12.96 14.32 -18.08
C VAL A 353 -13.97 15.07 -17.21
N LEU A 354 -14.86 14.36 -16.50
CA LEU A 354 -15.81 14.97 -15.58
C LEU A 354 -15.10 15.72 -14.44
N TYR A 355 -14.04 15.15 -13.91
CA TYR A 355 -13.23 15.77 -12.86
C TYR A 355 -12.57 17.06 -13.35
N VAL A 356 -11.82 17.00 -14.46
CA VAL A 356 -11.14 18.16 -15.06
C VAL A 356 -12.16 19.27 -15.39
N ARG A 357 -13.29 18.91 -16.01
CA ARG A 357 -14.39 19.86 -16.29
C ARG A 357 -14.94 20.50 -15.02
N SER A 358 -15.07 19.71 -13.93
CA SER A 358 -15.53 20.22 -12.64
C SER A 358 -14.55 21.23 -12.03
N VAL A 359 -13.25 20.91 -12.07
CA VAL A 359 -12.19 21.79 -11.60
C VAL A 359 -12.13 23.08 -12.42
N TRP A 360 -12.20 22.98 -13.74
CA TRP A 360 -12.18 24.14 -14.63
C TRP A 360 -13.38 25.08 -14.38
N LYS A 361 -14.58 24.55 -14.26
CA LYS A 361 -15.79 25.34 -13.97
C LYS A 361 -15.73 26.08 -12.62
N ARG A 362 -14.84 25.72 -11.69
CA ARG A 362 -14.65 26.45 -10.42
C ARG A 362 -14.04 27.84 -10.61
N GLY A 363 -13.34 28.09 -11.73
CA GLY A 363 -12.67 29.35 -12.04
C GLY A 363 -11.55 29.78 -11.09
N ARG A 364 -11.33 29.05 -9.98
CA ARG A 364 -10.28 29.33 -8.99
C ARG A 364 -9.57 28.03 -8.56
N ILE A 365 -8.37 27.87 -9.05
CA ILE A 365 -7.49 26.80 -8.63
C ILE A 365 -6.77 27.25 -7.35
N THR A 366 -6.95 26.51 -6.26
CA THR A 366 -6.29 26.80 -4.97
C THR A 366 -4.98 26.03 -4.84
N PRO A 367 -3.97 26.53 -4.10
CA PRO A 367 -2.74 25.76 -3.85
C PRO A 367 -3.02 24.41 -3.22
N ARG A 368 -4.00 24.37 -2.32
CA ARG A 368 -4.44 23.15 -1.68
C ARG A 368 -4.96 22.12 -2.69
N LEU A 369 -5.81 22.51 -3.64
CA LEU A 369 -6.32 21.60 -4.67
C LEU A 369 -5.18 21.05 -5.54
N ILE A 370 -4.22 21.90 -5.92
CA ILE A 370 -3.04 21.48 -6.67
C ILE A 370 -2.23 20.50 -5.83
N GLY A 371 -1.91 20.86 -4.58
CA GLY A 371 -1.09 20.04 -3.70
C GLY A 371 -1.72 18.68 -3.40
N GLU A 372 -3.04 18.61 -3.15
CA GLU A 372 -3.74 17.35 -2.92
C GLU A 372 -3.71 16.43 -4.16
N ASN A 373 -3.90 16.97 -5.37
CA ASN A 373 -3.73 16.19 -6.61
C ASN A 373 -2.29 15.72 -6.80
N LEU A 374 -1.32 16.63 -6.61
CA LEU A 374 0.09 16.27 -6.69
C LEU A 374 0.47 15.22 -5.64
N LEU A 375 -0.10 15.27 -4.44
CA LEU A 375 0.16 14.28 -3.40
C LEU A 375 -0.20 12.86 -3.89
N PHE A 376 -1.38 12.65 -4.47
CA PHE A 376 -1.77 11.34 -5.00
C PHE A 376 -0.96 10.93 -6.23
N ILE A 377 -0.79 11.84 -7.19
CA ILE A 377 -0.07 11.56 -8.44
C ILE A 377 1.40 11.26 -8.14
N CYS A 378 2.07 12.08 -7.31
CA CYS A 378 3.45 11.86 -6.94
C CYS A 378 3.62 10.61 -6.07
N PHE A 379 2.66 10.30 -5.17
CA PHE A 379 2.69 9.05 -4.40
C PHE A 379 2.71 7.83 -5.33
N ILE A 380 1.78 7.76 -6.28
CA ILE A 380 1.73 6.68 -7.28
C ILE A 380 3.00 6.65 -8.11
N ALA A 381 3.44 7.81 -8.63
CA ALA A 381 4.63 7.91 -9.47
C ALA A 381 5.92 7.50 -8.74
N LEU A 382 6.07 7.86 -7.47
CA LEU A 382 7.24 7.50 -6.66
C LEU A 382 7.25 6.00 -6.30
N CYS A 383 6.08 5.39 -6.01
CA CYS A 383 5.97 3.96 -5.82
C CYS A 383 6.32 3.18 -7.10
N ILE A 384 5.83 3.61 -8.26
CA ILE A 384 6.16 3.02 -9.56
C ILE A 384 7.63 3.27 -9.90
N GLY A 385 8.11 4.50 -9.72
CA GLY A 385 9.49 4.88 -10.04
C GLY A 385 10.52 4.07 -9.24
N SER A 386 10.27 3.87 -7.94
CA SER A 386 11.17 3.09 -7.07
C SER A 386 11.32 1.63 -7.50
N SER A 387 10.29 1.03 -8.11
CA SER A 387 10.34 -0.32 -8.65
C SER A 387 10.80 -0.39 -10.11
N SER A 388 10.75 0.72 -10.84
CA SER A 388 11.16 0.77 -12.24
C SER A 388 12.67 0.84 -12.46
N ILE A 389 13.44 1.14 -11.41
CA ILE A 389 14.90 1.21 -11.46
C ILE A 389 15.59 -0.14 -11.18
N THR A 390 14.81 -1.18 -10.86
CA THR A 390 15.32 -2.52 -10.58
C THR A 390 15.51 -3.34 -11.84
N ILE A 391 16.21 -4.47 -11.72
CA ILE A 391 16.51 -5.36 -12.86
C ILE A 391 15.30 -6.08 -13.44
N ARG A 392 14.21 -6.22 -12.63
CA ARG A 392 12.95 -6.88 -13.03
C ARG A 392 11.75 -6.21 -12.36
N LEU A 393 10.56 -6.48 -12.84
CA LEU A 393 9.31 -6.11 -12.20
C LEU A 393 8.70 -7.30 -11.45
N GLU A 394 7.94 -7.01 -10.41
CA GLU A 394 7.19 -8.00 -9.67
C GLU A 394 5.75 -7.52 -9.40
N THR A 395 4.78 -8.44 -9.47
CA THR A 395 3.35 -8.15 -9.22
C THR A 395 3.12 -7.48 -7.86
N ARG A 396 3.86 -7.92 -6.84
CA ARG A 396 3.75 -7.38 -5.46
C ARG A 396 4.11 -5.89 -5.36
N TRP A 397 4.89 -5.34 -6.27
CA TRP A 397 5.29 -3.93 -6.20
C TRP A 397 4.22 -2.97 -6.72
N VAL A 398 3.29 -3.45 -7.54
CA VAL A 398 2.19 -2.64 -8.10
C VAL A 398 1.03 -2.45 -7.12
N TYR A 399 0.95 -3.28 -6.10
CA TYR A 399 -0.10 -3.37 -5.09
C TYR A 399 -0.43 -2.02 -4.40
N VAL A 400 0.61 -1.28 -3.96
CA VAL A 400 0.46 0.03 -3.31
C VAL A 400 -0.07 1.09 -4.27
N SER A 401 0.47 1.11 -5.50
CA SER A 401 0.08 2.07 -6.55
C SER A 401 -1.36 1.84 -7.00
N TYR A 402 -1.80 0.58 -7.16
CA TYR A 402 -3.18 0.23 -7.43
C TYR A 402 -4.14 0.76 -6.36
N THR A 403 -3.82 0.52 -5.10
CA THR A 403 -4.66 0.96 -3.98
C THR A 403 -4.74 2.49 -3.91
N ALA A 404 -3.62 3.19 -4.13
CA ALA A 404 -3.60 4.65 -4.19
C ALA A 404 -4.42 5.20 -5.35
N ALA A 405 -4.44 4.53 -6.52
CA ALA A 405 -5.29 4.89 -7.65
C ALA A 405 -6.79 4.79 -7.30
N LEU A 406 -7.22 3.72 -6.62
CA LEU A 406 -8.61 3.60 -6.12
C LEU A 406 -8.99 4.73 -5.15
N LEU A 407 -8.09 5.10 -4.25
CA LEU A 407 -8.30 6.23 -3.34
C LEU A 407 -8.36 7.56 -4.09
N TYR A 408 -7.55 7.73 -5.13
CA TYR A 408 -7.59 8.94 -5.97
C TYR A 408 -8.92 9.09 -6.71
N LEU A 409 -9.54 8.00 -7.19
CA LEU A 409 -10.90 8.04 -7.75
C LEU A 409 -11.91 8.52 -6.70
N SER A 410 -11.80 8.04 -5.46
CA SER A 410 -12.66 8.49 -4.35
C SER A 410 -12.45 9.97 -4.01
N TYR A 411 -11.21 10.47 -4.10
CA TYR A 411 -10.87 11.88 -3.93
C TYR A 411 -11.49 12.75 -5.05
N MET A 412 -11.34 12.35 -6.33
CA MET A 412 -11.92 13.08 -7.46
C MET A 412 -13.44 13.24 -7.30
N LEU A 413 -14.13 12.16 -6.90
CA LEU A 413 -15.56 12.17 -6.64
C LEU A 413 -15.93 13.16 -5.52
N GLY A 414 -15.19 13.15 -4.43
CA GLY A 414 -15.37 14.09 -3.32
C GLY A 414 -15.18 15.53 -3.75
N GLU A 415 -14.19 15.80 -4.59
CA GLU A 415 -13.92 17.14 -5.11
C GLU A 415 -15.04 17.63 -6.07
N ILE A 416 -15.52 16.80 -7.00
CA ILE A 416 -16.68 17.15 -7.84
C ILE A 416 -17.86 17.55 -6.96
N ALA A 417 -18.09 16.81 -5.89
CA ALA A 417 -19.17 17.07 -4.95
C ALA A 417 -19.00 18.36 -4.13
N LYS A 418 -17.78 18.85 -3.91
CA LYS A 418 -17.49 20.12 -3.24
C LYS A 418 -17.62 21.35 -4.17
N SER A 419 -17.53 21.19 -5.47
CA SER A 419 -17.33 22.28 -6.45
C SER A 419 -18.43 23.36 -6.53
N GLY A 420 -19.55 23.19 -5.88
CA GLY A 420 -20.68 24.14 -5.95
C GLY A 420 -20.76 25.17 -4.81
N ARG A 421 -19.69 25.41 -4.03
CA ARG A 421 -19.79 26.14 -2.75
C ARG A 421 -18.98 27.42 -2.61
N VAL A 422 -18.50 28.00 -3.67
CA VAL A 422 -17.94 29.36 -3.55
C VAL A 422 -19.10 30.35 -3.49
N LYS A 423 -19.69 30.53 -2.31
CA LYS A 423 -20.29 31.85 -2.00
C LYS A 423 -19.13 32.83 -1.95
N PRO A 424 -19.14 33.91 -2.69
CA PRO A 424 -18.40 35.08 -2.25
C PRO A 424 -19.00 35.44 -0.88
N GLU A 425 -18.20 35.39 0.18
CA GLU A 425 -18.52 36.15 1.38
C GLU A 425 -18.34 37.62 1.04
N ALA A 426 -19.25 38.12 0.21
CA ALA A 426 -19.48 39.53 0.07
C ALA A 426 -20.27 39.96 1.31
N GLY A 427 -19.54 40.64 2.22
CA GLY A 427 -20.18 41.52 3.18
C GLY A 427 -21.00 40.83 4.29
N ARG A 428 -20.38 40.05 5.17
CA ARG A 428 -20.89 39.98 6.52
C ARG A 428 -20.45 41.25 7.24
N THR A 429 -21.11 42.37 6.87
CA THR A 429 -21.13 43.54 7.74
C THR A 429 -21.59 43.09 9.11
N VAL A 430 -20.69 43.21 10.06
CA VAL A 430 -21.01 43.15 11.49
C VAL A 430 -22.08 44.21 11.71
N ARG A 431 -23.33 43.79 11.79
CA ARG A 431 -24.42 44.63 12.24
C ARG A 431 -24.20 44.90 13.72
N THR A 432 -23.41 45.92 14.03
CA THR A 432 -23.49 46.60 15.29
C THR A 432 -24.93 47.05 15.50
N ARG A 433 -25.54 46.57 16.57
CA ARG A 433 -26.84 46.98 17.07
C ARG A 433 -26.78 48.48 17.42
N ALA A 434 -27.33 49.31 16.56
CA ALA A 434 -27.80 50.62 16.95
C ALA A 434 -29.13 50.86 16.20
N ALA A 435 -30.13 51.12 16.98
CA ALA A 435 -31.48 51.31 16.57
C ALA A 435 -31.67 52.54 15.67
N VAL A 436 -32.57 52.43 14.72
CA VAL A 436 -33.65 53.39 14.40
C VAL A 436 -34.39 52.91 13.15
N PRO A 437 -35.73 52.81 13.10
CA PRO A 437 -36.47 52.39 11.94
C PRO A 437 -36.83 53.59 11.08
N GLN A 438 -36.42 53.59 9.80
CA GLN A 438 -37.07 54.41 8.78
C GLN A 438 -37.57 53.55 7.64
N ARG A 439 -38.89 53.52 7.52
CA ARG A 439 -39.64 53.05 6.37
C ARG A 439 -39.35 53.98 5.17
N THR A 440 -38.90 53.40 4.08
CA THR A 440 -39.28 53.90 2.72
C THR A 440 -39.31 52.70 1.77
N SER A 441 -40.37 52.70 1.01
CA SER A 441 -40.83 51.74 0.04
C SER A 441 -40.03 51.75 -1.26
N MET A 442 -40.22 50.67 -2.04
CA MET A 442 -39.89 50.45 -3.44
C MET A 442 -38.43 50.19 -3.77
N ASP A 443 -38.15 48.91 -3.97
CA ASP A 443 -37.48 48.39 -5.17
C ASP A 443 -37.59 46.86 -5.21
N SER A 444 -38.65 46.38 -5.83
CA SER A 444 -38.96 44.97 -6.05
C SER A 444 -38.73 44.55 -7.52
N VAL A 445 -37.58 44.84 -8.12
CA VAL A 445 -37.30 44.43 -9.49
C VAL A 445 -35.82 44.09 -9.68
N SER A 446 -35.34 43.01 -9.12
CA SER A 446 -34.13 42.29 -9.64
C SER A 446 -33.83 40.94 -8.99
N ALA A 447 -34.73 40.38 -8.17
CA ALA A 447 -34.47 39.12 -7.45
C ALA A 447 -34.72 37.85 -8.27
N SER A 448 -35.31 37.92 -9.45
CA SER A 448 -35.70 36.73 -10.24
C SER A 448 -34.56 36.11 -11.08
N GLY A 449 -33.58 36.88 -11.52
CA GLY A 449 -32.48 36.38 -12.34
C GLY A 449 -31.46 35.54 -11.56
N GLU A 450 -31.12 35.97 -10.35
CA GLU A 450 -30.14 35.23 -9.50
C GLU A 450 -30.65 33.88 -8.99
N HIS A 451 -31.97 33.70 -8.85
CA HIS A 451 -32.56 32.43 -8.39
C HIS A 451 -32.52 31.35 -9.48
N GLY A 452 -32.75 31.72 -10.75
CA GLY A 452 -32.69 30.80 -11.89
C GLY A 452 -31.29 30.25 -12.16
N GLU A 453 -30.25 31.09 -12.12
CA GLU A 453 -28.86 30.66 -12.31
C GLU A 453 -28.37 29.75 -11.17
N ARG A 454 -28.73 30.05 -9.91
CA ARG A 454 -28.38 29.22 -8.75
C ARG A 454 -29.05 27.85 -8.79
N PHE A 455 -30.26 27.75 -9.32
CA PHE A 455 -30.99 26.50 -9.45
C PHE A 455 -30.42 25.63 -10.59
N GLY A 456 -30.04 26.23 -11.72
CA GLY A 456 -29.38 25.55 -12.84
C GLY A 456 -28.01 24.98 -12.47
N MET A 457 -27.18 25.74 -11.73
CA MET A 457 -25.88 25.26 -11.23
C MET A 457 -25.98 24.09 -10.23
N LYS A 458 -27.01 24.08 -9.36
CA LYS A 458 -27.25 22.96 -8.45
C LYS A 458 -27.63 21.69 -9.20
N LYS A 459 -28.52 21.76 -10.19
CA LYS A 459 -28.91 20.61 -11.02
C LYS A 459 -27.73 20.02 -11.80
N CYS A 460 -26.93 20.86 -12.46
CA CYS A 460 -25.75 20.44 -13.21
C CYS A 460 -24.73 19.69 -12.32
N ARG A 461 -24.50 20.17 -11.10
CA ARG A 461 -23.59 19.54 -10.14
C ARG A 461 -24.11 18.18 -9.67
N THR A 462 -25.38 18.09 -9.29
CA THR A 462 -25.99 16.81 -8.87
C THR A 462 -25.87 15.78 -9.99
N ALA A 463 -26.12 16.18 -11.23
CA ALA A 463 -25.93 15.33 -12.39
C ALA A 463 -24.48 14.86 -12.54
N MET A 464 -23.48 15.74 -12.38
CA MET A 464 -22.07 15.35 -12.46
C MET A 464 -21.66 14.36 -11.36
N VAL A 465 -22.10 14.58 -10.11
CA VAL A 465 -21.84 13.65 -8.99
C VAL A 465 -22.47 12.30 -9.27
N LEU A 466 -23.74 12.29 -9.73
CA LEU A 466 -24.46 11.06 -10.04
C LEU A 466 -23.77 10.31 -11.19
N THR A 467 -23.43 11.01 -12.28
CA THR A 467 -22.75 10.40 -13.44
C THR A 467 -21.41 9.81 -13.04
N PHE A 468 -20.58 10.53 -12.26
CA PHE A 468 -19.30 9.98 -11.79
C PHE A 468 -19.51 8.76 -10.88
N SER A 469 -20.50 8.81 -9.99
CA SER A 469 -20.81 7.68 -9.10
C SER A 469 -21.28 6.46 -9.89
N LEU A 470 -22.11 6.65 -10.92
CA LEU A 470 -22.54 5.57 -11.81
C LEU A 470 -21.35 4.99 -12.60
N LEU A 471 -20.45 5.83 -13.10
CA LEU A 471 -19.23 5.39 -13.78
C LEU A 471 -18.31 4.62 -12.82
N PHE A 472 -18.18 5.06 -11.57
CA PHE A 472 -17.36 4.37 -10.58
C PHE A 472 -17.96 3.01 -10.19
N MET A 473 -19.29 2.92 -10.04
CA MET A 473 -19.98 1.64 -9.85
C MET A 473 -19.86 0.73 -11.09
N ALA A 474 -19.99 1.29 -12.30
CA ALA A 474 -19.81 0.56 -13.54
C ALA A 474 -18.38 0.02 -13.67
N TYR A 475 -17.38 0.85 -13.35
CA TYR A 475 -15.99 0.40 -13.27
C TYR A 475 -15.83 -0.79 -12.33
N GLY A 476 -16.39 -0.72 -11.12
CA GLY A 476 -16.36 -1.83 -10.17
C GLY A 476 -17.06 -3.09 -10.69
N ALA A 477 -18.24 -2.94 -11.27
CA ALA A 477 -19.01 -4.04 -11.83
C ALA A 477 -18.30 -4.72 -13.03
N VAL A 478 -17.59 -3.92 -13.85
CA VAL A 478 -16.82 -4.40 -14.99
C VAL A 478 -15.53 -5.10 -14.54
N MET A 479 -14.85 -4.54 -13.53
CA MET A 479 -13.61 -5.13 -13.02
C MET A 479 -13.83 -6.40 -12.21
N THR A 480 -14.99 -6.60 -11.59
CA THR A 480 -15.28 -7.82 -10.81
C THR A 480 -15.10 -9.12 -11.61
N PRO A 481 -15.68 -9.32 -12.80
CA PRO A 481 -15.42 -10.51 -13.59
C PRO A 481 -14.00 -10.58 -14.15
N VAL A 482 -13.33 -9.46 -14.41
CA VAL A 482 -11.92 -9.43 -14.82
C VAL A 482 -11.04 -9.95 -13.69
N GLU A 483 -11.21 -9.42 -12.47
CA GLU A 483 -10.47 -9.87 -11.29
C GLU A 483 -10.74 -11.36 -10.97
N HIS A 484 -11.98 -11.81 -11.18
CA HIS A 484 -12.31 -13.23 -11.01
C HIS A 484 -11.58 -14.09 -12.03
N TYR A 485 -11.55 -13.67 -13.29
CA TYR A 485 -10.80 -14.35 -14.34
C TYR A 485 -9.30 -14.39 -14.03
N ASP A 486 -8.72 -13.27 -13.67
CA ASP A 486 -7.31 -13.19 -13.31
C ASP A 486 -6.98 -14.13 -12.14
N ARG A 487 -7.80 -14.14 -11.10
CA ARG A 487 -7.61 -15.02 -9.93
C ARG A 487 -7.72 -16.51 -10.26
N GLN A 488 -8.55 -16.90 -11.23
CA GLN A 488 -8.68 -18.29 -11.69
C GLN A 488 -7.48 -18.75 -12.52
N HIS A 489 -6.89 -17.83 -13.30
CA HIS A 489 -5.75 -18.11 -14.18
C HIS A 489 -4.40 -17.78 -13.54
N TYR A 490 -4.42 -17.44 -12.27
CA TYR A 490 -3.23 -17.25 -11.45
C TYR A 490 -2.55 -18.57 -11.06
N THR A 491 -3.04 -19.69 -11.56
CA THR A 491 -2.51 -21.05 -11.29
C THR A 491 -1.07 -21.23 -11.75
N ASN A 492 -0.57 -20.37 -12.64
CA ASN A 492 0.83 -20.31 -13.04
C ASN A 492 1.70 -19.50 -12.06
N ILE A 493 1.15 -19.06 -10.91
CA ILE A 493 2.01 -18.63 -9.83
C ILE A 493 2.76 -19.85 -9.34
N PHE A 494 4.07 -19.77 -9.40
CA PHE A 494 5.01 -20.73 -8.86
C PHE A 494 4.64 -21.29 -7.48
N PHE A 495 3.97 -20.49 -6.66
CA PHE A 495 3.65 -20.80 -5.29
C PHE A 495 2.83 -22.07 -5.09
N PHE A 496 1.75 -22.29 -5.85
CA PHE A 496 0.87 -23.42 -5.54
C PHE A 496 1.47 -24.75 -5.94
N PHE A 497 2.03 -24.81 -7.14
CA PHE A 497 2.69 -26.01 -7.61
C PHE A 497 3.91 -26.35 -6.76
N ASP A 498 4.74 -25.36 -6.49
CA ASP A 498 5.96 -25.56 -5.72
C ASP A 498 5.67 -25.75 -4.23
N GLN A 499 4.61 -25.17 -3.67
CA GLN A 499 4.17 -25.46 -2.31
C GLN A 499 3.70 -26.91 -2.15
N ASP A 500 2.89 -27.43 -3.06
CA ASP A 500 2.46 -28.82 -3.01
C ASP A 500 3.64 -29.78 -3.11
N ARG A 501 4.59 -29.44 -3.94
CA ARG A 501 5.82 -30.19 -4.15
C ARG A 501 6.72 -30.19 -2.93
N VAL A 502 6.96 -29.02 -2.31
CA VAL A 502 7.77 -28.91 -1.09
C VAL A 502 7.13 -29.68 0.07
N ASN A 503 5.80 -29.65 0.21
CA ASN A 503 5.09 -30.48 1.19
C ASN A 503 5.32 -31.96 0.93
N SER A 504 5.15 -32.39 -0.31
CA SER A 504 5.33 -33.79 -0.70
C SER A 504 6.76 -34.25 -0.42
N LEU A 505 7.75 -33.38 -0.72
CA LEU A 505 9.15 -33.64 -0.43
C LEU A 505 9.42 -33.79 1.08
N ALA A 506 8.90 -32.84 1.88
CA ALA A 506 9.10 -32.87 3.32
C ALA A 506 8.47 -34.10 3.96
N ASP A 507 7.19 -34.35 3.65
CA ASP A 507 6.44 -35.46 4.22
C ASP A 507 7.04 -36.80 3.81
N CYS A 508 7.34 -37.01 2.53
CA CYS A 508 7.95 -38.24 2.06
C CYS A 508 9.36 -38.47 2.57
N THR A 509 10.16 -37.40 2.72
CA THR A 509 11.51 -37.51 3.27
C THR A 509 11.47 -37.87 4.75
N ILE A 510 10.61 -37.22 5.53
CA ILE A 510 10.46 -37.52 6.96
C ILE A 510 9.87 -38.92 7.16
N ASP A 511 8.89 -39.32 6.37
CA ASP A 511 8.27 -40.65 6.45
C ASP A 511 9.23 -41.77 6.04
N ALA A 512 10.06 -41.53 5.01
CA ALA A 512 11.00 -42.53 4.51
C ALA A 512 12.24 -42.70 5.39
N VAL A 513 12.74 -41.61 5.93
CA VAL A 513 14.05 -41.56 6.65
C VAL A 513 13.85 -41.54 8.16
N GLY A 514 12.75 -40.95 8.63
CA GLY A 514 12.56 -40.58 10.04
C GLY A 514 13.34 -39.31 10.42
N ALA A 515 12.69 -38.38 11.09
CA ALA A 515 13.28 -37.08 11.44
C ALA A 515 14.58 -37.21 12.23
N GLU A 516 14.63 -38.15 13.18
CA GLU A 516 15.83 -38.40 14.01
C GLU A 516 17.01 -38.92 13.17
N ASN A 517 16.75 -39.83 12.24
CA ASN A 517 17.78 -40.36 11.35
C ASN A 517 18.32 -39.31 10.40
N PHE A 518 17.45 -38.47 9.87
CA PHE A 518 17.80 -37.37 8.97
C PHE A 518 18.72 -36.37 9.67
N LEU A 519 18.37 -35.92 10.87
CA LEU A 519 19.15 -35.00 11.68
C LEU A 519 20.46 -35.60 12.23
N GLY A 520 20.55 -36.91 12.33
CA GLY A 520 21.75 -37.63 12.75
C GLY A 520 22.82 -37.72 11.67
N LYS A 521 22.53 -37.36 10.43
CA LYS A 521 23.48 -37.43 9.31
C LYS A 521 24.09 -36.05 9.04
N LYS A 522 25.38 -36.04 8.68
CA LYS A 522 26.09 -34.79 8.36
C LYS A 522 25.76 -34.27 6.97
N GLN A 523 25.50 -35.16 6.01
CA GLN A 523 25.33 -34.83 4.61
C GLN A 523 24.16 -35.60 4.02
N VAL A 524 23.39 -34.90 3.15
CA VAL A 524 22.31 -35.48 2.36
C VAL A 524 22.58 -35.18 0.89
N TYR A 525 22.60 -36.21 0.08
CA TYR A 525 22.79 -36.14 -1.35
C TYR A 525 21.45 -36.44 -2.03
N ILE A 526 21.03 -35.56 -2.93
CA ILE A 526 19.78 -35.70 -3.67
C ILE A 526 20.13 -35.79 -5.15
N TYR A 527 19.77 -36.86 -5.79
CA TYR A 527 19.95 -37.04 -7.22
C TYR A 527 18.64 -37.26 -7.97
N TYR A 528 18.65 -37.06 -9.31
CA TYR A 528 17.45 -36.90 -10.12
C TYR A 528 16.59 -35.76 -9.62
N ASN A 529 17.19 -34.56 -9.60
CA ASN A 529 16.46 -33.35 -9.24
C ASN A 529 15.61 -32.87 -10.41
N TYR A 530 14.57 -33.63 -10.76
CA TYR A 530 13.63 -33.33 -11.84
C TYR A 530 12.94 -31.97 -11.67
N TYR A 531 12.83 -31.51 -10.44
CA TYR A 531 12.14 -30.28 -10.11
C TYR A 531 13.08 -29.07 -10.02
N GLU A 532 14.31 -29.18 -10.37
CA GLU A 532 15.29 -28.07 -10.36
C GLU A 532 15.36 -27.32 -9.02
N MET A 533 15.18 -28.03 -7.89
CA MET A 533 15.38 -27.43 -6.58
C MET A 533 16.87 -27.09 -6.44
N SER A 534 17.19 -25.82 -6.17
CA SER A 534 18.58 -25.39 -5.99
C SER A 534 19.09 -25.75 -4.60
N ASP A 535 20.41 -25.92 -4.45
CA ASP A 535 21.10 -26.14 -3.18
C ASP A 535 20.70 -25.09 -2.15
N PHE A 536 20.51 -23.86 -2.57
CA PHE A 536 20.07 -22.75 -1.72
C PHE A 536 18.74 -23.03 -1.02
N TYR A 537 17.73 -23.56 -1.72
CA TYR A 537 16.44 -23.87 -1.11
C TYR A 537 16.49 -25.10 -0.23
N ALA A 538 17.24 -26.11 -0.63
CA ALA A 538 17.38 -27.33 0.13
C ALA A 538 18.10 -27.11 1.46
N GLU A 539 19.16 -26.30 1.47
CA GLU A 539 19.87 -25.93 2.70
C GLU A 539 18.91 -25.36 3.77
N TYR A 540 18.01 -24.46 3.36
CA TYR A 540 17.07 -23.81 4.28
C TYR A 540 15.85 -24.67 4.61
N PHE A 541 15.51 -25.66 3.79
CA PHE A 541 14.34 -26.50 3.96
C PHE A 541 14.43 -27.37 5.22
N TYR A 542 15.62 -27.92 5.51
CA TYR A 542 15.81 -28.85 6.59
C TYR A 542 16.30 -28.21 7.91
N LYS A 543 16.78 -26.97 7.90
CA LYS A 543 17.18 -26.24 9.12
C LYS A 543 16.12 -26.20 10.22
N PRO A 544 14.82 -26.00 9.94
CA PRO A 544 13.79 -26.00 10.97
C PRO A 544 13.62 -27.31 11.73
N PHE A 545 14.13 -28.41 11.19
CA PHE A 545 14.11 -29.72 11.86
C PHE A 545 15.25 -29.92 12.85
N ASP A 546 16.21 -28.98 12.95
CA ASP A 546 17.26 -28.99 13.96
C ASP A 546 16.69 -28.59 15.34
N PRO A 547 16.44 -29.57 16.27
CA PRO A 547 15.83 -29.28 17.56
C PRO A 547 16.73 -28.45 18.49
N GLU A 548 18.04 -28.48 18.28
CA GLU A 548 19.03 -27.78 19.10
C GLU A 548 19.27 -26.34 18.60
N LYS A 549 18.74 -25.98 17.43
CA LYS A 549 18.95 -24.67 16.80
C LYS A 549 20.44 -24.27 16.71
N THR A 550 21.29 -25.25 16.49
CA THR A 550 22.76 -25.05 16.51
C THR A 550 23.26 -24.35 15.25
N GLY A 551 22.43 -24.22 14.22
CA GLY A 551 22.83 -23.72 12.90
C GLY A 551 23.78 -24.69 12.16
N GLN A 552 24.08 -25.82 12.75
CA GLN A 552 24.82 -26.93 12.12
C GLN A 552 23.82 -27.85 11.43
N GLY A 553 23.04 -27.27 10.50
CA GLY A 553 22.11 -28.04 9.70
C GLY A 553 22.84 -29.09 8.87
N THR A 554 22.14 -30.16 8.57
CA THR A 554 22.56 -31.15 7.59
C THR A 554 22.91 -30.46 6.27
N GLU A 555 24.12 -30.67 5.76
CA GLU A 555 24.51 -30.14 4.44
C GLU A 555 23.76 -30.93 3.35
N ILE A 556 23.18 -30.24 2.40
CA ILE A 556 22.42 -30.84 1.31
C ILE A 556 23.06 -30.50 -0.02
N HIS A 557 23.33 -31.56 -0.79
CA HIS A 557 24.01 -31.49 -2.06
C HIS A 557 23.12 -32.08 -3.15
N PHE A 558 22.95 -31.38 -4.26
CA PHE A 558 22.35 -31.96 -5.45
C PHE A 558 23.44 -32.51 -6.35
N ILE A 559 23.29 -33.78 -6.69
CA ILE A 559 24.20 -34.52 -7.59
C ILE A 559 23.41 -35.04 -8.80
N ASN A 560 24.09 -35.21 -9.94
CA ASN A 560 23.44 -35.72 -11.16
C ASN A 560 23.42 -37.25 -11.20
N SER A 561 24.36 -37.88 -10.49
CA SER A 561 24.53 -39.31 -10.45
C SER A 561 25.16 -39.75 -9.11
N PRO A 562 24.90 -40.97 -8.63
CA PRO A 562 25.59 -41.53 -7.48
C PRO A 562 27.11 -41.53 -7.61
N ASP A 563 27.66 -41.53 -8.83
CA ASP A 563 29.10 -41.50 -9.07
C ASP A 563 29.76 -40.17 -8.66
N GLU A 564 28.99 -39.14 -8.42
CA GLU A 564 29.48 -37.84 -7.93
C GLU A 564 29.62 -37.79 -6.40
N LEU A 565 29.28 -38.87 -5.69
CA LEU A 565 29.43 -38.92 -4.25
C LEU A 565 30.90 -38.79 -3.85
N PRO A 566 31.24 -38.03 -2.81
CA PRO A 566 32.57 -37.99 -2.27
C PRO A 566 33.04 -39.37 -1.83
N ALA A 567 34.35 -39.65 -1.95
CA ALA A 567 34.92 -40.93 -1.61
C ALA A 567 34.80 -41.30 -0.12
N ASP A 568 34.55 -40.31 0.74
CA ASP A 568 34.34 -40.47 2.18
C ASP A 568 32.87 -40.58 2.57
N ALA A 569 31.94 -40.50 1.61
CA ALA A 569 30.53 -40.70 1.85
C ALA A 569 30.27 -42.19 2.16
N THR A 570 29.57 -42.44 3.27
CA THR A 570 29.20 -43.78 3.73
C THR A 570 27.74 -43.77 4.20
N VAL A 571 27.13 -44.93 4.31
CA VAL A 571 25.78 -45.07 4.87
C VAL A 571 25.68 -44.55 6.32
N GLU A 572 26.80 -44.47 7.02
CA GLU A 572 26.85 -44.01 8.41
C GLU A 572 26.79 -42.48 8.53
N ASN A 573 27.44 -41.76 7.60
CA ASN A 573 27.55 -40.31 7.65
C ASN A 573 26.66 -39.56 6.63
N SER A 574 26.06 -40.28 5.69
CA SER A 574 25.32 -39.70 4.57
C SER A 574 23.98 -40.38 4.33
N ILE A 575 23.03 -39.63 3.81
CA ILE A 575 21.78 -40.13 3.22
C ILE A 575 21.78 -39.78 1.75
N VAL A 576 21.36 -40.73 0.92
CA VAL A 576 21.18 -40.50 -0.52
C VAL A 576 19.68 -40.59 -0.84
N LEU A 577 19.13 -39.51 -1.34
CA LEU A 577 17.73 -39.41 -1.74
C LEU A 577 17.64 -39.39 -3.26
N MET A 578 16.58 -40.00 -3.80
CA MET A 578 16.25 -39.95 -5.21
C MET A 578 14.79 -39.51 -5.38
N GLU A 579 14.54 -38.65 -6.34
CA GLU A 579 13.18 -38.30 -6.70
C GLU A 579 12.48 -39.49 -7.36
N HIS A 580 11.26 -39.79 -6.89
CA HIS A 580 10.49 -40.94 -7.35
C HIS A 580 9.04 -40.56 -7.69
N GLY A 581 8.82 -40.31 -8.97
CA GLY A 581 7.51 -39.91 -9.49
C GLY A 581 6.91 -38.69 -8.80
N ASN A 582 5.60 -38.66 -8.60
CA ASN A 582 4.90 -37.58 -7.90
C ASN A 582 4.91 -37.69 -6.38
N ARG A 583 5.68 -38.62 -5.80
CA ARG A 583 5.64 -38.95 -4.38
C ARG A 583 6.75 -38.31 -3.54
N GLY A 584 7.61 -37.50 -4.17
CA GLY A 584 8.72 -36.85 -3.47
C GLY A 584 10.02 -37.64 -3.51
N TYR A 585 10.85 -37.51 -2.49
CA TYR A 585 12.14 -38.21 -2.39
C TYR A 585 12.01 -39.52 -1.62
N ILE A 586 12.68 -40.55 -2.11
CA ILE A 586 12.86 -41.83 -1.39
C ILE A 586 14.30 -41.99 -1.00
N ASP A 587 14.53 -42.67 0.13
CA ASP A 587 15.86 -43.05 0.59
C ASP A 587 16.40 -44.22 -0.25
N VAL A 588 17.49 -43.98 -0.96
CA VAL A 588 18.19 -44.95 -1.79
C VAL A 588 19.64 -45.18 -1.28
N SER A 589 19.89 -44.82 -0.04
CA SER A 589 21.24 -44.98 0.57
C SER A 589 21.69 -46.43 0.51
N ALA A 590 20.83 -47.39 0.88
CA ALA A 590 21.17 -48.79 0.85
C ALA A 590 21.57 -49.28 -0.55
N GLN A 591 20.86 -48.86 -1.59
CA GLN A 591 21.15 -49.21 -2.97
C GLN A 591 22.45 -48.56 -3.44
N THR A 592 22.63 -47.28 -3.14
CA THR A 592 23.78 -46.50 -3.56
C THR A 592 25.10 -47.04 -2.93
N PHE A 593 25.05 -47.45 -1.67
CA PHE A 593 26.20 -48.00 -0.98
C PHE A 593 26.33 -49.51 -1.13
N GLY A 594 25.55 -50.14 -2.02
CA GLY A 594 25.67 -51.57 -2.33
C GLY A 594 25.15 -52.53 -1.26
N LEU A 595 24.28 -52.03 -0.36
CA LEU A 595 23.70 -52.83 0.72
C LEU A 595 22.36 -53.46 0.31
N ALA A 596 21.71 -52.98 -0.75
CA ALA A 596 20.48 -53.48 -1.31
C ALA A 596 20.49 -53.42 -2.85
N ALA A 597 19.67 -54.22 -3.50
CA ALA A 597 19.54 -54.20 -4.96
C ALA A 597 18.60 -53.03 -5.41
N TRP A 598 18.90 -52.42 -6.56
CA TRP A 598 18.08 -51.37 -7.14
C TRP A 598 16.67 -51.83 -7.59
N GLU A 599 16.52 -53.13 -7.81
CA GLU A 599 15.26 -53.79 -8.18
C GLU A 599 14.21 -53.82 -7.05
N GLU A 600 14.67 -53.54 -5.80
CA GLU A 600 13.82 -53.53 -4.61
C GLU A 600 13.11 -52.17 -4.37
N LEU A 601 13.33 -51.19 -5.24
CA LEU A 601 12.66 -49.89 -5.08
C LEU A 601 11.15 -50.00 -5.33
N PRO A 602 10.30 -49.29 -4.58
CA PRO A 602 8.89 -49.20 -4.83
C PRO A 602 8.63 -48.72 -6.27
N GLN A 603 7.76 -49.38 -7.00
CA GLN A 603 7.37 -48.88 -8.32
C GLN A 603 6.61 -47.56 -8.18
N ALA A 604 6.93 -46.56 -9.04
CA ALA A 604 6.43 -45.18 -9.00
C ALA A 604 4.90 -45.06 -9.20
#